data_90b7e727c6b8ff6178be2ec0982e805b
#
_entry.id   90b7e727c6b8ff6178be2ec0982e805b
#
_cell.length_a   1.000
_cell.length_b   1.000
_cell.length_c   1.000
_cell.angle_alpha   90.00
_cell.angle_beta   90.00
_cell.angle_gamma   90.00
#
_symmetry.space_group_name_H-M   'P 1'
#
loop_
_entity.id
_entity.type
_entity.pdbx_description
1 polymer ?
#
loop_
_entity_poly.entity_id
_entity_poly.type
_entity_poly.pdbx_seq_one_letter_code
_entity_poly.pdbx_strand_id
1 'polypeptide(L)'
;MAKKEVKKQPTTEELSRELRGYIAQIEALRAEIAVIDENIATYRTAIKTINNLRDLGKGKNILIPIGAGAQIEAKIENPDRVVVSIGSGISAELNAEEALTQIAKEIASLQALRRTLEEAIAEAYTKTEELLQKTREIGQEEGKSSK
;
A
#
# COMPACT_ATOMS: atom_id res chain seq x y z
N MET A 1 -37.58 31.11 -18.49
CA MET A 1 -37.44 31.38 -17.04
C MET A 1 -36.44 30.37 -16.44
N ALA A 2 -35.28 30.84 -16.05
CA ALA A 2 -34.36 30.03 -15.32
C ALA A 2 -34.92 29.72 -13.93
N LYS A 3 -35.33 28.49 -13.66
CA LYS A 3 -35.58 28.07 -12.29
C LYS A 3 -34.25 28.11 -11.55
N LYS A 4 -34.08 29.08 -10.64
CA LYS A 4 -33.01 29.03 -9.67
C LYS A 4 -33.18 27.74 -8.88
N GLU A 5 -32.32 26.74 -9.15
CA GLU A 5 -32.22 25.61 -8.27
C GLU A 5 -31.77 26.11 -6.90
N VAL A 6 -32.68 26.13 -5.96
CA VAL A 6 -32.33 26.38 -4.56
C VAL A 6 -31.52 25.19 -4.13
N LYS A 7 -30.21 25.36 -4.01
CA LYS A 7 -29.35 24.36 -3.38
C LYS A 7 -29.84 24.19 -1.95
N LYS A 8 -30.60 23.13 -1.70
CA LYS A 8 -30.97 22.74 -0.34
C LYS A 8 -29.69 22.50 0.45
N GLN A 9 -29.56 23.10 1.61
CA GLN A 9 -28.51 22.72 2.54
C GLN A 9 -28.61 21.22 2.83
N PRO A 10 -27.49 20.49 2.82
CA PRO A 10 -27.53 19.08 3.15
C PRO A 10 -28.02 18.86 4.58
N THR A 11 -28.83 17.82 4.75
CA THR A 11 -29.33 17.44 6.07
C THR A 11 -28.21 16.84 6.91
N THR A 12 -28.35 16.87 8.23
CA THR A 12 -27.42 16.22 9.16
C THR A 12 -27.24 14.75 8.82
N GLU A 13 -28.30 14.06 8.40
CA GLU A 13 -28.23 12.64 7.98
C GLU A 13 -27.40 12.44 6.73
N GLU A 14 -27.53 13.32 5.73
CA GLU A 14 -26.74 13.28 4.51
C GLU A 14 -25.25 13.51 4.80
N LEU A 15 -24.93 14.48 5.65
CA LEU A 15 -23.56 14.76 6.08
C LEU A 15 -22.96 13.59 6.86
N SER A 16 -23.74 12.95 7.73
CA SER A 16 -23.30 11.75 8.47
C SER A 16 -23.01 10.58 7.55
N ARG A 17 -23.81 10.42 6.49
CA ARG A 17 -23.62 9.37 5.50
C ARG A 17 -22.35 9.60 4.70
N GLU A 18 -22.12 10.83 4.23
CA GLU A 18 -20.88 11.18 3.53
C GLU A 18 -19.65 11.02 4.42
N LEU A 19 -19.73 11.43 5.68
CA LEU A 19 -18.66 11.28 6.65
C LEU A 19 -18.28 9.81 6.83
N ARG A 20 -19.26 8.93 6.99
CA ARG A 20 -19.01 7.48 7.09
C ARG A 20 -18.38 6.92 5.82
N GLY A 21 -18.80 7.44 4.66
CA GLY A 21 -18.19 7.07 3.37
C GLY A 21 -16.71 7.41 3.30
N TYR A 22 -16.31 8.59 3.72
CA TYR A 22 -14.90 9.01 3.75
C TYR A 22 -14.09 8.22 4.78
N ILE A 23 -14.65 7.93 5.94
CA ILE A 23 -14.00 7.10 6.95
C ILE A 23 -13.73 5.69 6.40
N ALA A 24 -14.74 5.09 5.75
CA ALA A 24 -14.59 3.78 5.12
C ALA A 24 -13.53 3.81 4.00
N GLN A 25 -13.49 4.88 3.22
CA GLN A 25 -12.48 5.07 2.17
C GLN A 25 -11.07 5.15 2.75
N ILE A 26 -10.88 5.90 3.83
CA ILE A 26 -9.59 6.00 4.53
C ILE A 26 -9.14 4.65 5.04
N GLU A 27 -10.03 3.88 5.65
CA GLU A 27 -9.71 2.53 6.13
C GLU A 27 -9.31 1.59 5.00
N ALA A 28 -10.02 1.64 3.87
CA ALA A 28 -9.69 0.84 2.69
C ALA A 28 -8.31 1.22 2.12
N LEU A 29 -8.02 2.51 2.01
CA LEU A 29 -6.72 3.01 1.53
C LEU A 29 -5.57 2.61 2.46
N ARG A 30 -5.79 2.67 3.77
CA ARG A 30 -4.82 2.20 4.76
C ARG A 30 -4.54 0.71 4.63
N ALA A 31 -5.57 -0.09 4.38
CA ALA A 31 -5.41 -1.53 4.16
C ALA A 31 -4.58 -1.82 2.91
N GLU A 32 -4.80 -1.06 1.82
CA GLU A 32 -3.98 -1.16 0.61
C GLU A 32 -2.51 -0.78 0.88
N ILE A 33 -2.26 0.29 1.62
CA ILE A 33 -0.89 0.70 2.02
C ILE A 33 -0.21 -0.40 2.83
N ALA A 34 -0.94 -1.05 3.75
CA ALA A 34 -0.38 -2.16 4.54
C ALA A 34 0.08 -3.32 3.66
N VAL A 35 -0.70 -3.67 2.62
CA VAL A 35 -0.32 -4.70 1.64
C VAL A 35 0.92 -4.28 0.85
N ILE A 36 0.98 -3.02 0.41
CA ILE A 36 2.14 -2.48 -0.31
C ILE A 36 3.39 -2.53 0.58
N ASP A 37 3.29 -2.13 1.85
CA ASP A 37 4.40 -2.15 2.79
C ASP A 37 4.92 -3.58 3.02
N GLU A 38 4.03 -4.55 3.12
CA GLU A 38 4.38 -5.97 3.22
C GLU A 38 5.12 -6.45 1.98
N ASN A 39 4.63 -6.08 0.79
CA ASN A 39 5.29 -6.42 -0.47
C ASN A 39 6.69 -5.78 -0.58
N ILE A 40 6.84 -4.51 -0.21
CA ILE A 40 8.14 -3.83 -0.18
C ILE A 40 9.11 -4.57 0.75
N ALA A 41 8.65 -4.97 1.94
CA ALA A 41 9.47 -5.72 2.90
C ALA A 41 9.94 -7.06 2.30
N THR A 42 9.08 -7.76 1.57
CA THR A 42 9.41 -9.01 0.87
C THR A 42 10.50 -8.78 -0.18
N TYR A 43 10.39 -7.73 -0.98
CA TYR A 43 11.41 -7.38 -1.98
C TYR A 43 12.74 -6.99 -1.34
N ARG A 44 12.73 -6.25 -0.23
CA ARG A 44 13.95 -5.91 0.52
C ARG A 44 14.63 -7.15 1.09
N THR A 45 13.85 -8.11 1.58
CA THR A 45 14.38 -9.40 2.03
C THR A 45 15.05 -10.15 0.88
N ALA A 46 14.47 -10.14 -0.32
CA ALA A 46 15.08 -10.76 -1.50
C ALA A 46 16.43 -10.11 -1.85
N ILE A 47 16.52 -8.77 -1.81
CA ILE A 47 17.80 -8.05 -2.03
C ILE A 47 18.85 -8.50 -1.01
N LYS A 48 18.50 -8.54 0.25
CA LYS A 48 19.39 -8.96 1.33
C LYS A 48 19.85 -10.40 1.15
N THR A 49 18.95 -11.29 0.77
CA THR A 49 19.23 -12.70 0.54
C THR A 49 20.19 -12.89 -0.64
N ILE A 50 19.96 -12.21 -1.77
CA ILE A 50 20.83 -12.26 -2.93
C ILE A 50 22.24 -11.80 -2.55
N ASN A 51 22.38 -10.69 -1.84
CA ASN A 51 23.68 -10.18 -1.41
C ASN A 51 24.36 -11.13 -0.42
N ASN A 52 23.64 -11.71 0.52
CA ASN A 52 24.19 -12.66 1.49
C ASN A 52 24.68 -13.94 0.81
N LEU A 53 23.95 -14.45 -0.19
CA LEU A 53 24.36 -15.64 -0.94
C LEU A 53 25.62 -15.39 -1.77
N ARG A 54 25.75 -14.18 -2.34
CA ARG A 54 26.96 -13.78 -3.07
C ARG A 54 28.17 -13.68 -2.14
N ASP A 55 27.98 -13.15 -0.94
CA ASP A 55 29.03 -13.04 0.07
C ASP A 55 29.48 -14.42 0.58
N LEU A 56 28.55 -15.35 0.77
CA LEU A 56 28.86 -16.72 1.14
C LEU A 56 29.67 -17.45 0.05
N GLY A 57 29.26 -17.28 -1.19
CA GLY A 57 29.95 -17.82 -2.35
C GLY A 57 29.61 -19.27 -2.69
N LYS A 58 30.15 -19.70 -3.83
CA LYS A 58 29.93 -21.04 -4.39
C LYS A 58 30.42 -22.16 -3.45
N GLY A 59 29.61 -23.22 -3.37
CA GLY A 59 29.95 -24.43 -2.63
C GLY A 59 29.64 -24.39 -1.14
N LYS A 60 29.10 -23.29 -0.64
CA LYS A 60 28.69 -23.17 0.75
C LYS A 60 27.32 -23.81 0.99
N ASN A 61 27.18 -24.41 2.16
CA ASN A 61 25.91 -25.03 2.58
C ASN A 61 24.99 -23.98 3.17
N ILE A 62 23.72 -24.08 2.82
CA ILE A 62 22.65 -23.25 3.34
C ILE A 62 21.49 -24.12 3.81
N LEU A 63 20.65 -23.58 4.69
CA LEU A 63 19.42 -24.22 5.12
C LEU A 63 18.24 -23.53 4.42
N ILE A 64 17.42 -24.34 3.77
CA ILE A 64 16.21 -23.85 3.07
C ILE A 64 14.98 -24.27 3.88
N PRO A 65 14.14 -23.32 4.33
CA PRO A 65 12.90 -23.66 5.02
C PRO A 65 11.93 -24.33 4.04
N ILE A 66 11.36 -25.45 4.47
CA ILE A 66 10.40 -26.23 3.67
C ILE A 66 8.99 -26.25 4.28
N GLY A 67 8.78 -25.56 5.40
CA GLY A 67 7.51 -25.48 6.10
C GLY A 67 7.51 -26.19 7.44
N ALA A 68 6.53 -25.91 8.27
CA ALA A 68 6.35 -26.51 9.61
C ALA A 68 7.61 -26.46 10.50
N GLY A 69 8.45 -25.44 10.36
CA GLY A 69 9.70 -25.32 11.11
C GLY A 69 10.83 -26.23 10.63
N ALA A 70 10.59 -27.07 9.62
CA ALA A 70 11.59 -27.94 9.03
C ALA A 70 12.45 -27.21 7.99
N GLN A 71 13.72 -27.58 7.92
CA GLN A 71 14.68 -27.01 6.96
C GLN A 71 15.44 -28.13 6.28
N ILE A 72 15.85 -27.89 5.05
CA ILE A 72 16.67 -28.82 4.27
C ILE A 72 18.01 -28.17 3.94
N GLU A 73 19.06 -28.95 3.98
CA GLU A 73 20.41 -28.52 3.60
C GLU A 73 20.56 -28.52 2.08
N ALA A 74 21.15 -27.43 1.55
CA ALA A 74 21.45 -27.30 0.13
C ALA A 74 22.80 -26.64 -0.06
N LYS A 75 23.39 -26.80 -1.25
CA LYS A 75 24.63 -26.13 -1.64
C LYS A 75 24.35 -25.02 -2.64
N ILE A 76 25.06 -23.92 -2.51
CA ILE A 76 25.04 -22.84 -3.50
C ILE A 76 25.92 -23.28 -4.68
N GLU A 77 25.30 -23.49 -5.84
CA GLU A 77 26.07 -23.82 -7.06
C GLU A 77 26.53 -22.56 -7.79
N ASN A 78 25.64 -21.61 -7.97
CA ASN A 78 25.94 -20.33 -8.64
C ASN A 78 25.20 -19.18 -7.96
N PRO A 79 25.87 -18.43 -7.07
CA PRO A 79 25.24 -17.32 -6.36
C PRO A 79 24.91 -16.11 -7.25
N ASP A 80 25.42 -16.10 -8.48
CA ASP A 80 25.19 -15.02 -9.43
C ASP A 80 24.02 -15.31 -10.40
N ARG A 81 23.41 -16.48 -10.27
CA ARG A 81 22.24 -16.86 -11.07
C ARG A 81 20.97 -16.78 -10.24
N VAL A 82 20.05 -15.92 -10.65
CA VAL A 82 18.78 -15.69 -9.97
C VAL A 82 17.63 -15.96 -10.93
N VAL A 83 16.64 -16.71 -10.48
CA VAL A 83 15.42 -16.96 -11.26
C VAL A 83 14.31 -16.05 -10.69
N VAL A 84 13.80 -15.16 -11.52
CA VAL A 84 12.78 -14.18 -11.14
C VAL A 84 11.50 -14.45 -11.92
N SER A 85 10.36 -14.48 -11.24
CA SER A 85 9.06 -14.55 -11.89
C SER A 85 8.72 -13.19 -12.52
N ILE A 86 8.38 -13.21 -13.79
CA ILE A 86 8.00 -12.00 -14.56
C ILE A 86 6.51 -11.93 -14.88
N GLY A 87 5.71 -12.79 -14.25
CA GLY A 87 4.26 -12.86 -14.41
C GLY A 87 3.81 -13.98 -15.36
N SER A 88 2.51 -14.29 -15.35
CA SER A 88 1.88 -15.30 -16.23
C SER A 88 2.54 -16.69 -16.21
N GLY A 89 3.13 -17.09 -15.07
CA GLY A 89 3.83 -18.38 -14.93
C GLY A 89 5.17 -18.46 -15.63
N ILE A 90 5.69 -17.36 -16.18
CA ILE A 90 6.98 -17.29 -16.84
C ILE A 90 8.04 -16.79 -15.86
N SER A 91 9.18 -17.48 -15.82
CA SER A 91 10.35 -17.09 -15.04
C SER A 91 11.52 -16.77 -15.96
N ALA A 92 12.31 -15.77 -15.59
CA ALA A 92 13.53 -15.39 -16.29
C ALA A 92 14.75 -15.68 -15.44
N GLU A 93 15.82 -16.17 -16.07
CA GLU A 93 17.12 -16.27 -15.43
C GLU A 93 17.88 -14.96 -15.62
N LEU A 94 18.31 -14.38 -14.53
CA LEU A 94 19.05 -13.12 -14.51
C LEU A 94 20.35 -13.33 -13.72
N ASN A 95 21.38 -12.52 -14.02
CA ASN A 95 22.50 -12.44 -13.10
C ASN A 95 22.08 -11.63 -11.86
N ALA A 96 22.85 -11.69 -10.79
CA ALA A 96 22.51 -11.04 -9.53
C ALA A 96 22.33 -9.53 -9.67
N GLU A 97 23.15 -8.85 -10.44
CA GLU A 97 23.07 -7.40 -10.70
C GLU A 97 21.76 -7.03 -11.40
N GLU A 98 21.40 -7.77 -12.44
CA GLU A 98 20.12 -7.57 -13.16
C GLU A 98 18.92 -7.83 -12.25
N ALA A 99 18.98 -8.89 -11.43
CA ALA A 99 17.93 -9.22 -10.48
C ALA A 99 17.76 -8.11 -9.43
N LEU A 100 18.85 -7.60 -8.87
CA LEU A 100 18.83 -6.51 -7.90
C LEU A 100 18.25 -5.23 -8.52
N THR A 101 18.61 -4.91 -9.75
CA THR A 101 18.08 -3.77 -10.49
C THR A 101 16.57 -3.93 -10.72
N GLN A 102 16.12 -5.10 -11.12
CA GLN A 102 14.71 -5.39 -11.35
C GLN A 102 13.90 -5.25 -10.05
N ILE A 103 14.40 -5.82 -8.96
CA ILE A 103 13.74 -5.73 -7.64
C ILE A 103 13.69 -4.28 -7.16
N ALA A 104 14.76 -3.50 -7.34
CA ALA A 104 14.79 -2.09 -6.99
C ALA A 104 13.75 -1.27 -7.77
N LYS A 105 13.53 -1.57 -9.04
CA LYS A 105 12.48 -0.94 -9.86
C LYS A 105 11.09 -1.25 -9.32
N GLU A 106 10.84 -2.49 -8.93
CA GLU A 106 9.56 -2.89 -8.32
C GLU A 106 9.31 -2.15 -7.01
N ILE A 107 10.31 -2.03 -6.16
CA ILE A 107 10.22 -1.26 -4.91
C ILE A 107 9.88 0.21 -5.22
N ALA A 108 10.56 0.82 -6.19
CA ALA A 108 10.30 2.20 -6.58
C ALA A 108 8.87 2.42 -7.07
N SER A 109 8.34 1.48 -7.87
CA SER A 109 6.95 1.51 -8.34
C SER A 109 5.96 1.41 -7.20
N LEU A 110 6.21 0.51 -6.24
CA LEU A 110 5.36 0.35 -5.05
C LEU A 110 5.40 1.58 -4.15
N GLN A 111 6.57 2.20 -3.98
CA GLN A 111 6.71 3.44 -3.21
C GLN A 111 5.97 4.60 -3.86
N ALA A 112 5.98 4.69 -5.19
CA ALA A 112 5.21 5.70 -5.92
C ALA A 112 3.70 5.50 -5.73
N LEU A 113 3.23 4.26 -5.83
CA LEU A 113 1.82 3.92 -5.57
C LEU A 113 1.43 4.25 -4.12
N ARG A 114 2.29 3.91 -3.16
CA ARG A 114 2.09 4.22 -1.75
C ARG A 114 1.88 5.73 -1.53
N ARG A 115 2.70 6.57 -2.16
CA ARG A 115 2.56 8.03 -2.09
C ARG A 115 1.23 8.51 -2.65
N THR A 116 0.79 7.96 -3.77
CA THR A 116 -0.52 8.28 -4.36
C THR A 116 -1.66 7.95 -3.38
N LEU A 117 -1.58 6.79 -2.70
CA LEU A 117 -2.58 6.41 -1.71
C LEU A 117 -2.54 7.31 -0.47
N GLU A 118 -1.36 7.72 -0.02
CA GLU A 118 -1.21 8.68 1.09
C GLU A 118 -1.83 10.04 0.75
N GLU A 119 -1.64 10.51 -0.47
CA GLU A 119 -2.28 11.74 -0.96
C GLU A 119 -3.80 11.62 -0.97
N ALA A 120 -4.33 10.47 -1.41
CA ALA A 120 -5.76 10.19 -1.38
C ALA A 120 -6.32 10.17 0.05
N ILE A 121 -5.57 9.62 1.00
CA ILE A 121 -5.94 9.64 2.42
C ILE A 121 -5.98 11.08 2.95
N ALA A 122 -4.97 11.88 2.64
CA ALA A 122 -4.90 13.27 3.06
C ALA A 122 -6.09 14.08 2.52
N GLU A 123 -6.45 13.87 1.26
CA GLU A 123 -7.62 14.49 0.64
C GLU A 123 -8.93 14.07 1.32
N ALA A 124 -9.08 12.77 1.62
CA ALA A 124 -10.24 12.26 2.33
C ALA A 124 -10.36 12.83 3.75
N TYR A 125 -9.25 13.01 4.46
CA TYR A 125 -9.22 13.69 5.76
C TYR A 125 -9.68 15.13 5.66
N THR A 126 -9.22 15.87 4.66
CA THR A 126 -9.64 17.24 4.42
C THR A 126 -11.15 17.31 4.22
N LYS A 127 -11.72 16.41 3.43
CA LYS A 127 -13.16 16.31 3.23
C LYS A 127 -13.92 15.98 4.52
N THR A 128 -13.35 15.11 5.33
CA THR A 128 -13.91 14.76 6.65
C THR A 128 -13.98 15.98 7.56
N GLU A 129 -12.91 16.78 7.63
CA GLU A 129 -12.87 18.01 8.42
C GLU A 129 -13.89 19.04 7.94
N GLU A 130 -14.02 19.22 6.62
CA GLU A 130 -15.02 20.12 6.02
C GLU A 130 -16.44 19.70 6.40
N LEU A 131 -16.74 18.40 6.38
CA LEU A 131 -18.05 17.87 6.75
C LEU A 131 -18.34 18.06 8.25
N LEU A 132 -17.35 17.84 9.10
CA LEU A 132 -17.48 18.07 10.55
C LEU A 132 -17.75 19.57 10.84
N GLN A 133 -17.08 20.46 10.13
CA GLN A 133 -17.31 21.90 10.27
C GLN A 133 -18.74 22.29 9.86
N LYS A 134 -19.22 21.78 8.74
CA LYS A 134 -20.60 22.00 8.28
C LYS A 134 -21.63 21.47 9.29
N THR A 135 -21.38 20.31 9.87
CA THR A 135 -22.25 19.72 10.89
C THR A 135 -22.33 20.59 12.12
N ARG A 136 -21.21 21.18 12.57
CA ARG A 136 -21.16 22.10 13.69
C ARG A 136 -21.94 23.40 13.41
N GLU A 137 -21.80 23.96 12.21
CA GLU A 137 -22.51 25.15 11.77
C GLU A 137 -24.04 24.95 11.78
N ILE A 138 -24.50 23.82 11.26
CA ILE A 138 -25.93 23.46 11.25
C ILE A 138 -26.45 23.29 12.69
N GLY A 139 -25.71 22.62 13.55
CA GLY A 139 -26.07 22.44 14.96
C GLY A 139 -26.16 23.76 15.72
N GLN A 140 -25.31 24.74 15.42
CA GLN A 140 -25.35 26.07 16.01
C GLN A 140 -26.56 26.90 15.52
N GLU A 141 -26.88 26.80 14.23
CA GLU A 141 -28.06 27.48 13.66
C GLU A 141 -29.36 26.91 14.23
N GLU A 142 -29.48 25.58 14.36
CA GLU A 142 -30.65 24.94 14.99
C GLU A 142 -30.79 25.34 16.47
N GLY A 143 -29.66 25.42 17.19
CA GLY A 143 -29.66 25.88 18.58
C GLY A 143 -30.09 27.32 18.76
N LYS A 144 -29.85 28.22 17.78
CA LYS A 144 -30.27 29.63 17.81
C LYS A 144 -31.74 29.82 17.46
N SER A 145 -32.31 28.94 16.64
CA SER A 145 -33.71 29.08 16.21
C SER A 145 -34.71 28.50 17.20
N SER A 146 -34.28 27.80 18.23
CA SER A 146 -35.12 27.20 19.27
C SER A 146 -35.26 28.05 20.55
N LYS A 147 -34.73 29.26 20.56
CA LYS A 147 -34.94 30.24 21.66
C LYS A 147 -36.04 31.22 21.34
#